data_2af91e18e2bafee2e7ed16081d05cf36
#
_entry.id   2af91e18e2bafee2e7ed16081d05cf36
#
_cell.length_a   1.000
_cell.length_b   1.000
_cell.length_c   1.000
_cell.angle_alpha   90.00
_cell.angle_beta   90.00
_cell.angle_gamma   90.00
#
_symmetry.space_group_name_H-M   'P 1'
#
loop_
_entity.id
_entity.type
_entity.pdbx_description
1 polymer ?
#
loop_
_entity_poly.entity_id
_entity_poly.type
_entity_poly.pdbx_seq_one_letter_code
_entity_poly.pdbx_strand_id
1 'polypeptide(L)'
;MKPVNQRAWLLILPVVLCVAFSAILPLMTVVNYSVQDIISPERRVFVGTEWFKSVMRDDDLQGALGRQIVFSLAVLVVEIPLGILLALSMPATGWRASAVLVIVAISLLIPWNVVGTIWQIYGRTDIGLMGAAFAKLGFDYSYTGNATHAWLTVLLMDVWHWTPLV
;
A
#
# COMPACT_ATOMS: atom_id res chain seq x y z
N MET A 1 -24.42 2.09 -33.24
CA MET A 1 -23.21 1.57 -32.58
C MET A 1 -22.05 1.66 -33.55
N LYS A 2 -20.96 2.39 -33.23
CA LYS A 2 -19.77 2.41 -34.10
C LYS A 2 -19.10 1.02 -34.05
N PRO A 3 -18.65 0.46 -35.17
CA PRO A 3 -17.98 -0.84 -35.17
C PRO A 3 -16.71 -0.73 -34.34
N VAL A 4 -16.55 -1.64 -33.38
CA VAL A 4 -15.32 -1.73 -32.56
C VAL A 4 -14.18 -2.10 -33.50
N ASN A 5 -13.18 -1.24 -33.60
CA ASN A 5 -12.02 -1.46 -34.46
C ASN A 5 -11.15 -2.56 -33.84
N GLN A 6 -11.33 -3.81 -34.26
CA GLN A 6 -10.58 -4.97 -33.76
C GLN A 6 -9.05 -4.85 -33.96
N ARG A 7 -8.57 -3.99 -34.87
CA ARG A 7 -7.13 -3.74 -35.08
C ARG A 7 -6.50 -2.95 -33.93
N ALA A 8 -7.31 -2.31 -33.07
CA ALA A 8 -6.79 -1.61 -31.90
C ALA A 8 -6.07 -2.56 -30.91
N TRP A 9 -6.44 -3.85 -30.89
CA TRP A 9 -5.74 -4.86 -30.09
C TRP A 9 -4.27 -5.03 -30.47
N LEU A 10 -3.91 -4.82 -31.75
CA LEU A 10 -2.52 -4.90 -32.21
C LEU A 10 -1.63 -3.81 -31.60
N LEU A 11 -2.21 -2.67 -31.22
CA LEU A 11 -1.50 -1.59 -30.54
C LEU A 11 -1.21 -1.91 -29.08
N ILE A 12 -2.07 -2.72 -28.46
CA ILE A 12 -1.94 -3.13 -27.06
C ILE A 12 -1.05 -4.37 -26.93
N LEU A 13 -0.97 -5.18 -27.97
CA LEU A 13 -0.25 -6.46 -27.98
C LEU A 13 1.22 -6.37 -27.47
N PRO A 14 2.05 -5.40 -27.90
CA PRO A 14 3.43 -5.30 -27.41
C PRO A 14 3.48 -5.07 -25.90
N VAL A 15 2.58 -4.21 -25.37
CA VAL A 15 2.51 -3.93 -23.91
C VAL A 15 2.06 -5.17 -23.16
N VAL A 16 1.03 -5.86 -23.66
CA VAL A 16 0.53 -7.10 -23.04
C VAL A 16 1.62 -8.17 -23.02
N LEU A 17 2.39 -8.34 -24.09
CA LEU A 17 3.50 -9.27 -24.14
C LEU A 17 4.59 -8.91 -23.13
N CYS A 18 5.01 -7.63 -23.05
CA CYS A 18 6.00 -7.19 -22.08
C CYS A 18 5.54 -7.44 -20.65
N VAL A 19 4.28 -7.10 -20.31
CA VAL A 19 3.69 -7.32 -18.99
C VAL A 19 3.59 -8.82 -18.70
N ALA A 20 3.15 -9.62 -19.67
CA ALA A 20 3.06 -11.08 -19.51
C ALA A 20 4.44 -11.69 -19.22
N PHE A 21 5.47 -11.35 -19.97
CA PHE A 21 6.83 -11.82 -19.71
C PHE A 21 7.33 -11.38 -18.31
N SER A 22 7.13 -10.11 -17.96
CA SER A 22 7.56 -9.58 -16.67
C SER A 22 6.83 -10.19 -15.47
N ALA A 23 5.60 -10.68 -15.66
CA ALA A 23 4.82 -11.31 -14.60
C ALA A 23 4.98 -12.84 -14.58
N ILE A 24 4.92 -13.50 -15.72
CA ILE A 24 4.89 -14.98 -15.81
C ILE A 24 6.21 -15.57 -15.32
N LEU A 25 7.36 -15.03 -15.73
CA LEU A 25 8.66 -15.60 -15.34
C LEU A 25 8.88 -15.56 -13.82
N PRO A 26 8.69 -14.42 -13.10
CA PRO A 26 8.77 -14.40 -11.65
C PRO A 26 7.75 -15.32 -10.98
N LEU A 27 6.50 -15.37 -11.46
CA LEU A 27 5.48 -16.27 -10.91
C LEU A 27 5.85 -17.73 -11.05
N MET A 28 6.34 -18.16 -12.21
CA MET A 28 6.83 -19.52 -12.41
C MET A 28 7.99 -19.85 -11.46
N THR A 29 8.89 -18.88 -11.24
CA THR A 29 10.00 -19.05 -10.30
C THR A 29 9.50 -19.20 -8.87
N VAL A 30 8.54 -18.38 -8.44
CA VAL A 30 7.93 -18.46 -7.11
C VAL A 30 7.24 -19.82 -6.93
N VAL A 31 6.43 -20.26 -7.90
CA VAL A 31 5.77 -21.59 -7.84
C VAL A 31 6.79 -22.71 -7.78
N ASN A 32 7.87 -22.62 -8.55
CA ASN A 32 8.92 -23.65 -8.54
C ASN A 32 9.63 -23.70 -7.17
N TYR A 33 9.96 -22.54 -6.59
CA TYR A 33 10.63 -22.46 -5.29
C TYR A 33 9.72 -22.85 -4.13
N SER A 34 8.42 -22.61 -4.23
CA SER A 34 7.46 -22.94 -3.17
C SER A 34 7.32 -24.42 -2.87
N VAL A 35 7.74 -25.29 -3.79
CA VAL A 35 7.72 -26.76 -3.65
C VAL A 35 9.10 -27.37 -3.40
N GLN A 36 10.12 -26.53 -3.20
CA GLN A 36 11.49 -26.95 -2.99
C GLN A 36 12.05 -26.46 -1.65
N ASP A 37 12.90 -27.25 -1.03
CA ASP A 37 13.79 -26.82 0.03
C ASP A 37 15.14 -26.43 -0.57
N ILE A 38 15.52 -25.16 -0.39
CA ILE A 38 16.73 -24.57 -0.97
C ILE A 38 17.81 -24.52 0.12
N ILE A 39 18.60 -25.61 0.21
CA ILE A 39 19.67 -25.73 1.21
C ILE A 39 20.88 -24.89 0.79
N SER A 40 21.18 -24.87 -0.52
CA SER A 40 22.24 -24.04 -1.12
C SER A 40 21.86 -23.72 -2.57
N PRO A 41 22.56 -22.78 -3.25
CA PRO A 41 22.30 -22.48 -4.66
C PRO A 41 22.35 -23.70 -5.57
N GLU A 42 23.20 -24.69 -5.23
CA GLU A 42 23.38 -25.92 -6.01
C GLU A 42 22.59 -27.12 -5.49
N ARG A 43 22.10 -27.05 -4.24
CA ARG A 43 21.40 -28.16 -3.60
C ARG A 43 19.97 -27.79 -3.28
N ARG A 44 19.06 -28.29 -4.11
CA ARG A 44 17.61 -28.11 -3.98
C ARG A 44 16.95 -29.48 -3.87
N VAL A 45 16.04 -29.62 -2.95
CA VAL A 45 15.30 -30.86 -2.71
C VAL A 45 13.82 -30.59 -2.93
N PHE A 46 13.16 -31.40 -3.72
CA PHE A 46 11.71 -31.26 -3.90
C PHE A 46 10.99 -31.77 -2.65
N VAL A 47 10.21 -30.91 -1.99
CA VAL A 47 9.46 -31.21 -0.76
C VAL A 47 7.95 -31.16 -0.97
N GLY A 48 7.50 -30.86 -2.19
CA GLY A 48 6.08 -30.82 -2.54
C GLY A 48 5.32 -29.76 -1.75
N THR A 49 4.29 -30.17 -1.00
CA THR A 49 3.41 -29.26 -0.26
C THR A 49 3.75 -29.11 1.22
N GLU A 50 4.92 -29.55 1.66
CA GLU A 50 5.29 -29.52 3.09
C GLU A 50 5.35 -28.10 3.62
N TRP A 51 5.95 -27.17 2.88
CA TRP A 51 6.00 -25.77 3.25
C TRP A 51 4.61 -25.14 3.37
N PHE A 52 3.69 -25.48 2.48
CA PHE A 52 2.30 -25.00 2.57
C PHE A 52 1.61 -25.50 3.84
N LYS A 53 1.84 -26.74 4.24
CA LYS A 53 1.28 -27.28 5.49
C LYS A 53 1.90 -26.64 6.71
N SER A 54 3.20 -26.38 6.69
CA SER A 54 3.92 -25.68 7.76
C SER A 54 3.40 -24.26 7.93
N VAL A 55 3.35 -23.50 6.85
CA VAL A 55 2.88 -22.11 6.82
C VAL A 55 1.42 -21.99 7.27
N MET A 56 0.56 -22.93 6.89
CA MET A 56 -0.85 -22.93 7.34
C MET A 56 -1.03 -23.20 8.83
N ARG A 57 0.00 -23.74 9.51
CA ARG A 57 0.01 -24.00 10.96
C ARG A 57 0.84 -22.99 11.75
N ASP A 58 1.39 -22.03 11.06
CA ASP A 58 2.22 -20.99 11.66
C ASP A 58 1.33 -19.91 12.30
N ASP A 59 1.35 -19.83 13.62
CA ASP A 59 0.55 -18.89 14.40
C ASP A 59 0.95 -17.44 14.13
N ASP A 60 2.24 -17.19 13.86
CA ASP A 60 2.75 -15.84 13.53
C ASP A 60 2.20 -15.38 12.19
N LEU A 61 2.15 -16.27 11.19
CA LEU A 61 1.53 -15.96 9.91
C LEU A 61 0.04 -15.70 10.03
N GLN A 62 -0.69 -16.55 10.76
CA GLN A 62 -2.13 -16.37 10.95
C GLN A 62 -2.42 -15.04 11.66
N GLY A 63 -1.64 -14.73 12.70
CA GLY A 63 -1.72 -13.45 13.39
C GLY A 63 -1.38 -12.26 12.48
N ALA A 64 -0.38 -12.39 11.61
CA ALA A 64 -0.01 -11.36 10.64
C ALA A 64 -1.11 -11.14 9.59
N LEU A 65 -1.70 -12.22 9.07
CA LEU A 65 -2.83 -12.15 8.13
C LEU A 65 -4.06 -11.48 8.77
N GLY A 66 -4.38 -11.83 10.01
CA GLY A 66 -5.45 -11.16 10.76
C GLY A 66 -5.22 -9.66 10.89
N ARG A 67 -4.03 -9.24 11.30
CA ARG A 67 -3.64 -7.82 11.38
C ARG A 67 -3.71 -7.13 10.03
N GLN A 68 -3.27 -7.79 8.95
CA GLN A 68 -3.33 -7.25 7.60
C GLN A 68 -4.77 -7.04 7.13
N ILE A 69 -5.66 -7.99 7.37
CA ILE A 69 -7.08 -7.84 7.00
C ILE A 69 -7.72 -6.69 7.76
N VAL A 70 -7.50 -6.60 9.08
CA VAL A 70 -8.02 -5.50 9.90
C VAL A 70 -7.48 -4.15 9.42
N PHE A 71 -6.19 -4.07 9.12
CA PHE A 71 -5.57 -2.86 8.59
C PHE A 71 -6.20 -2.44 7.26
N SER A 72 -6.29 -3.37 6.30
CA SER A 72 -6.86 -3.08 4.98
C SER A 72 -8.33 -2.63 5.07
N LEU A 73 -9.12 -3.26 5.93
CA LEU A 73 -10.49 -2.84 6.15
C LEU A 73 -10.58 -1.45 6.80
N ALA A 74 -9.72 -1.17 7.77
CA ALA A 74 -9.67 0.14 8.42
C ALA A 74 -9.29 1.26 7.43
N VAL A 75 -8.30 1.01 6.57
CA VAL A 75 -7.91 1.91 5.48
C VAL A 75 -9.12 2.19 4.58
N LEU A 76 -9.75 1.16 4.02
CA LEU A 76 -10.88 1.31 3.10
C LEU A 76 -12.07 2.04 3.74
N VAL A 77 -12.39 1.74 5.00
CA VAL A 77 -13.48 2.40 5.74
C VAL A 77 -13.24 3.89 5.93
N VAL A 78 -11.99 4.32 5.99
CA VAL A 78 -11.62 5.74 6.13
C VAL A 78 -11.43 6.40 4.76
N GLU A 79 -10.68 5.77 3.86
CA GLU A 79 -10.34 6.36 2.56
C GLU A 79 -11.53 6.56 1.63
N ILE A 80 -12.40 5.56 1.52
CA ILE A 80 -13.55 5.64 0.60
C ILE A 80 -14.47 6.81 0.98
N PRO A 81 -14.93 6.98 2.24
CA PRO A 81 -15.72 8.14 2.60
C PRO A 81 -14.98 9.48 2.43
N LEU A 82 -13.68 9.53 2.75
CA LEU A 82 -12.88 10.74 2.57
C LEU A 82 -12.72 11.09 1.09
N GLY A 83 -12.42 10.12 0.22
CA GLY A 83 -12.33 10.34 -1.22
C GLY A 83 -13.64 10.84 -1.80
N ILE A 84 -14.77 10.23 -1.41
CA ILE A 84 -16.11 10.69 -1.82
C ILE A 84 -16.37 12.12 -1.33
N LEU A 85 -16.07 12.43 -0.07
CA LEU A 85 -16.26 13.77 0.48
C LEU A 85 -15.41 14.82 -0.25
N LEU A 86 -14.14 14.49 -0.55
CA LEU A 86 -13.26 15.35 -1.34
C LEU A 86 -13.83 15.57 -2.73
N ALA A 87 -14.25 14.51 -3.43
CA ALA A 87 -14.82 14.60 -4.77
C ALA A 87 -16.09 15.44 -4.80
N LEU A 88 -17.00 15.26 -3.84
CA LEU A 88 -18.24 16.04 -3.74
C LEU A 88 -18.00 17.50 -3.33
N SER A 89 -16.93 17.78 -2.61
CA SER A 89 -16.57 19.14 -2.17
C SER A 89 -15.77 19.90 -3.22
N MET A 90 -15.33 19.22 -4.28
CA MET A 90 -14.48 19.82 -5.30
C MET A 90 -15.28 20.80 -6.19
N PRO A 91 -14.77 22.02 -6.44
CA PRO A 91 -15.39 22.92 -7.41
C PRO A 91 -15.39 22.30 -8.81
N ALA A 92 -16.50 22.42 -9.55
CA ALA A 92 -16.66 21.79 -10.85
C ALA A 92 -15.67 22.32 -11.92
N THR A 93 -15.29 23.61 -11.84
CA THR A 93 -14.42 24.27 -12.83
C THR A 93 -13.65 25.45 -12.22
N GLY A 94 -12.65 25.92 -12.95
CA GLY A 94 -11.89 27.14 -12.62
C GLY A 94 -10.62 26.88 -11.80
N TRP A 95 -9.91 27.99 -11.49
CA TRP A 95 -8.61 27.91 -10.81
C TRP A 95 -8.65 27.23 -9.43
N ARG A 96 -9.79 27.32 -8.72
CA ARG A 96 -9.98 26.68 -7.42
C ARG A 96 -9.97 25.15 -7.54
N ALA A 97 -10.60 24.59 -8.58
CA ALA A 97 -10.56 23.16 -8.87
C ALA A 97 -9.12 22.70 -9.14
N SER A 98 -8.38 23.44 -9.97
CA SER A 98 -6.97 23.14 -10.24
C SER A 98 -6.10 23.23 -8.99
N ALA A 99 -6.31 24.23 -8.15
CA ALA A 99 -5.55 24.37 -6.90
C ALA A 99 -5.81 23.21 -5.94
N VAL A 100 -7.06 22.79 -5.76
CA VAL A 100 -7.40 21.63 -4.92
C VAL A 100 -6.78 20.36 -5.48
N LEU A 101 -6.88 20.13 -6.78
CA LEU A 101 -6.26 18.97 -7.44
C LEU A 101 -4.75 18.93 -7.23
N VAL A 102 -4.06 20.07 -7.35
CA VAL A 102 -2.61 20.14 -7.13
C VAL A 102 -2.27 19.81 -5.67
N ILE A 103 -2.99 20.41 -4.71
CA ILE A 103 -2.75 20.19 -3.27
C ILE A 103 -2.95 18.70 -2.92
N VAL A 104 -4.04 18.12 -3.40
CA VAL A 104 -4.37 16.71 -3.15
C VAL A 104 -3.36 15.78 -3.84
N ALA A 105 -2.94 16.10 -5.07
CA ALA A 105 -1.98 15.30 -5.80
C ALA A 105 -0.54 15.35 -5.24
N ILE A 106 -0.18 16.34 -4.42
CA ILE A 106 1.17 16.44 -3.84
C ILE A 106 1.56 15.16 -3.09
N SER A 107 0.63 14.58 -2.33
CA SER A 107 0.91 13.34 -1.58
C SER A 107 1.28 12.18 -2.50
N LEU A 108 0.68 12.05 -3.68
CA LEU A 108 0.97 11.01 -4.66
C LEU A 108 2.30 11.23 -5.40
N LEU A 109 2.79 12.47 -5.46
CA LEU A 109 4.06 12.78 -6.11
C LEU A 109 5.27 12.40 -5.26
N ILE A 110 5.08 12.17 -3.97
CA ILE A 110 6.14 11.78 -3.06
C ILE A 110 6.39 10.27 -3.22
N PRO A 111 7.63 9.82 -3.52
CA PRO A 111 7.94 8.41 -3.61
C PRO A 111 7.63 7.68 -2.30
N TRP A 112 7.01 6.50 -2.39
CA TRP A 112 6.55 5.73 -1.22
C TRP A 112 7.64 5.48 -0.17
N ASN A 113 8.87 5.21 -0.60
CA ASN A 113 10.01 5.01 0.29
C ASN A 113 10.37 6.28 1.11
N VAL A 114 10.03 7.47 0.61
CA VAL A 114 10.26 8.75 1.28
C VAL A 114 9.12 9.08 2.24
N VAL A 115 7.89 8.67 1.92
CA VAL A 115 6.70 8.89 2.77
C VAL A 115 6.95 8.39 4.18
N GLY A 116 7.43 7.15 4.33
CA GLY A 116 7.74 6.58 5.65
C GLY A 116 8.74 7.41 6.45
N THR A 117 9.79 7.92 5.81
CA THR A 117 10.79 8.78 6.47
C THR A 117 10.20 10.12 6.91
N ILE A 118 9.36 10.72 6.07
CA ILE A 118 8.66 11.97 6.42
C ILE A 118 7.80 11.76 7.66
N TRP A 119 7.01 10.70 7.68
CA TRP A 119 6.10 10.41 8.80
C TRP A 119 6.84 9.98 10.07
N GLN A 120 8.00 9.32 9.95
CA GLN A 120 8.87 9.03 11.09
C GLN A 120 9.34 10.33 11.78
N ILE A 121 9.75 11.34 11.00
CA ILE A 121 10.17 12.63 11.56
C ILE A 121 8.96 13.41 12.07
N TYR A 122 7.88 13.46 11.30
CA TYR A 122 6.67 14.21 11.60
C TYR A 122 5.98 13.75 12.89
N GLY A 123 5.97 12.43 13.14
CA GLY A 123 5.37 11.83 14.33
C GLY A 123 6.21 11.90 15.61
N ARG A 124 7.49 12.28 15.53
CA ARG A 124 8.35 12.35 16.73
C ARG A 124 7.89 13.44 17.69
N THR A 125 7.93 13.15 18.98
CA THR A 125 7.51 14.08 20.04
C THR A 125 8.54 15.18 20.30
N ASP A 126 9.80 14.94 19.98
CA ASP A 126 10.93 15.86 20.23
C ASP A 126 11.13 16.89 19.11
N ILE A 127 10.91 16.51 17.85
CA ILE A 127 11.19 17.37 16.68
C ILE A 127 10.02 17.43 15.69
N GLY A 128 9.04 16.55 15.79
CA GLY A 128 7.95 16.42 14.83
C GLY A 128 6.77 17.31 15.15
N LEU A 129 6.17 17.91 14.12
CA LEU A 129 5.01 18.81 14.28
C LEU A 129 3.80 18.07 14.87
N MET A 130 3.51 16.86 14.42
CA MET A 130 2.38 16.06 14.90
C MET A 130 2.62 15.64 16.36
N GLY A 131 3.80 15.11 16.67
CA GLY A 131 4.15 14.74 18.02
C GLY A 131 4.11 15.91 19.00
N ALA A 132 4.65 17.07 18.60
CA ALA A 132 4.60 18.30 19.40
C ALA A 132 3.16 18.81 19.58
N ALA A 133 2.30 18.70 18.57
CA ALA A 133 0.88 19.08 18.67
C ALA A 133 0.13 18.19 19.67
N PHE A 134 0.33 16.88 19.63
CA PHE A 134 -0.28 15.95 20.58
C PHE A 134 0.22 16.20 22.02
N ALA A 135 1.52 16.45 22.19
CA ALA A 135 2.07 16.79 23.51
C ALA A 135 1.47 18.07 24.08
N LYS A 136 1.26 19.12 23.26
CA LYS A 136 0.59 20.36 23.67
C LYS A 136 -0.87 20.16 24.05
N LEU A 137 -1.55 19.19 23.45
CA LEU A 137 -2.93 18.82 23.76
C LEU A 137 -3.04 17.89 24.97
N GLY A 138 -1.91 17.50 25.59
CA GLY A 138 -1.86 16.64 26.74
C GLY A 138 -1.97 15.15 26.43
N PHE A 139 -1.83 14.76 25.16
CA PHE A 139 -1.80 13.34 24.75
C PHE A 139 -0.38 12.79 24.87
N ASP A 140 -0.23 11.69 25.60
CA ASP A 140 1.00 10.92 25.67
C ASP A 140 1.14 10.05 24.42
N TYR A 141 1.57 10.69 23.33
CA TYR A 141 1.72 10.05 22.04
C TYR A 141 3.16 9.57 21.84
N SER A 142 3.31 8.28 21.54
CA SER A 142 4.62 7.68 21.19
C SER A 142 4.40 6.54 20.21
N TYR A 143 4.67 6.74 18.93
CA TYR A 143 4.55 5.66 17.95
C TYR A 143 5.70 4.63 18.05
N THR A 144 6.81 4.99 18.68
CA THR A 144 7.95 4.07 18.90
C THR A 144 7.77 3.20 20.14
N GLY A 145 7.05 3.69 21.15
CA GLY A 145 6.85 3.01 22.43
C GLY A 145 5.49 2.33 22.58
N ASN A 146 4.53 2.61 21.71
CA ASN A 146 3.17 2.09 21.83
C ASN A 146 2.68 1.54 20.48
N ALA A 147 2.34 0.25 20.45
CA ALA A 147 1.90 -0.44 19.24
C ALA A 147 0.61 0.15 18.63
N THR A 148 -0.33 0.60 19.47
CA THR A 148 -1.58 1.24 19.00
C THR A 148 -1.28 2.58 18.34
N HIS A 149 -0.41 3.39 18.94
CA HIS A 149 0.00 4.67 18.34
C HIS A 149 0.76 4.45 17.02
N ALA A 150 1.63 3.43 16.96
CA ALA A 150 2.30 3.05 15.72
C ALA A 150 1.30 2.67 14.63
N TRP A 151 0.32 1.82 14.97
CA TRP A 151 -0.70 1.34 14.03
C TRP A 151 -1.56 2.50 13.49
N LEU A 152 -2.02 3.39 14.38
CA LEU A 152 -2.77 4.60 13.99
C LEU A 152 -1.94 5.55 13.13
N THR A 153 -0.65 5.68 13.41
CA THR A 153 0.25 6.53 12.62
C THR A 153 0.42 5.98 11.21
N VAL A 154 0.60 4.67 11.06
CA VAL A 154 0.71 4.02 9.75
C VAL A 154 -0.62 4.13 8.99
N LEU A 155 -1.76 3.95 9.67
CA LEU A 155 -3.08 4.15 9.07
C LEU A 155 -3.25 5.59 8.54
N LEU A 156 -2.87 6.58 9.34
CA LEU A 156 -2.96 7.99 8.95
C LEU A 156 -2.04 8.33 7.77
N MET A 157 -0.84 7.75 7.76
CA MET A 157 0.11 7.87 6.67
C MET A 157 -0.45 7.30 5.37
N ASP A 158 -1.03 6.12 5.42
CA ASP A 158 -1.60 5.42 4.28
C ASP A 158 -2.81 6.20 3.72
N VAL A 159 -3.75 6.56 4.57
CA VAL A 159 -4.92 7.39 4.21
C VAL A 159 -4.50 8.71 3.59
N TRP A 160 -3.53 9.43 4.18
CA TRP A 160 -3.04 10.69 3.62
C TRP A 160 -2.44 10.51 2.22
N HIS A 161 -1.70 9.42 1.99
CA HIS A 161 -1.01 9.18 0.73
C HIS A 161 -1.95 8.73 -0.39
N TRP A 162 -2.89 7.84 -0.09
CA TRP A 162 -3.71 7.16 -1.10
C TRP A 162 -5.12 7.74 -1.29
N THR A 163 -5.67 8.49 -0.33
CA THR A 163 -7.00 9.12 -0.47
C THR A 163 -7.18 9.90 -1.79
N PRO A 164 -6.15 10.60 -2.35
CA PRO A 164 -6.30 11.29 -3.62
C PRO A 164 -6.56 10.37 -4.83
N LEU A 165 -6.28 9.08 -4.70
CA LEU A 165 -6.48 8.09 -5.76
C LEU A 165 -7.87 7.46 -5.72
N VAL A 166 -8.54 7.49 -4.57
CA VAL A 166 -9.86 6.93 -4.33
C VAL A 166 -10.96 7.87 -4.79
#